data_46681f7c9dc6ca558bfd690416501feb
#
_entry.id   46681f7c9dc6ca558bfd690416501feb
#
_cell.length_a   1.000
_cell.length_b   1.000
_cell.length_c   1.000
_cell.angle_alpha   90.00
_cell.angle_beta   90.00
_cell.angle_gamma   90.00
#
_symmetry.space_group_name_H-M   'P 1'
#
loop_
_entity.id
_entity.type
_entity.pdbx_description
1 polymer ?
#
loop_
_entity_poly.entity_id
_entity_poly.type
_entity_poly.pdbx_seq_one_letter_code
_entity_poly.pdbx_strand_id
1 'polypeptide(L)'
;MRRPGHIGVDADTGEIIAAELTGKDIDDGSQVGPLLEQIARPVASFTGDGAYDRDDVYREVCQRHPDAAVIVPPRSSAVPSATAETAPTKRDRHLQLIAERGRMGWQRVSGYNWRALVEADIGRYKRVIGDALRSRTEGRQMTEVAIAIATLNRMLELGRPDYVRLP
;
A
#
# COMPACT_ATOMS: atom_id res chain seq x y z
N MET A 1 13.57 -17.28 -6.21
CA MET A 1 14.12 -15.93 -6.24
C MET A 1 13.12 -15.02 -5.54
N ARG A 2 13.47 -14.48 -4.37
CA ARG A 2 12.57 -13.59 -3.61
C ARG A 2 12.64 -12.19 -4.20
N ARG A 3 11.50 -11.49 -4.24
CA ARG A 3 11.39 -10.08 -4.62
C ARG A 3 10.90 -9.33 -3.38
N PRO A 4 11.08 -8.01 -3.27
CA PRO A 4 10.29 -7.26 -2.31
C PRO A 4 8.83 -7.57 -2.64
N GLY A 5 8.18 -8.33 -1.75
CA GLY A 5 6.83 -8.80 -1.98
C GLY A 5 5.83 -7.67 -1.82
N HIS A 6 6.06 -6.84 -0.79
CA HIS A 6 5.13 -5.81 -0.36
C HIS A 6 5.88 -4.52 -0.05
N ILE A 7 5.33 -3.40 -0.46
CA ILE A 7 5.82 -2.06 -0.15
C ILE A 7 4.69 -1.17 0.35
N GLY A 8 5.00 -0.30 1.32
CA GLY A 8 4.17 0.82 1.73
C GLY A 8 4.73 2.11 1.16
N VAL A 9 3.87 2.91 0.52
CA VAL A 9 4.22 4.19 -0.07
C VAL A 9 3.43 5.29 0.62
N ASP A 10 4.11 6.35 0.99
CA ASP A 10 3.46 7.56 1.47
C ASP A 10 2.81 8.29 0.28
N ALA A 11 1.50 8.48 0.35
CA ALA A 11 0.73 9.05 -0.74
C ALA A 11 1.02 10.55 -0.97
N ASP A 12 1.45 11.26 0.07
CA ASP A 12 1.72 12.70 -0.02
C ASP A 12 3.10 12.98 -0.62
N THR A 13 4.10 12.16 -0.25
CA THR A 13 5.49 12.36 -0.67
C THR A 13 5.91 11.47 -1.83
N GLY A 14 5.26 10.32 -2.02
CA GLY A 14 5.69 9.27 -2.94
C GLY A 14 6.91 8.47 -2.43
N GLU A 15 7.29 8.62 -1.15
CA GLU A 15 8.38 7.86 -0.57
C GLU A 15 7.95 6.43 -0.24
N ILE A 16 8.82 5.47 -0.48
CA ILE A 16 8.66 4.10 0.03
C ILE A 16 9.07 4.10 1.50
N ILE A 17 8.10 3.90 2.39
CA ILE A 17 8.27 4.02 3.84
C ILE A 17 8.27 2.68 4.58
N ALA A 18 7.89 1.60 3.92
CA ALA A 18 7.93 0.25 4.44
C ALA A 18 8.14 -0.76 3.33
N ALA A 19 8.81 -1.87 3.62
CA ALA A 19 8.97 -2.98 2.67
C ALA A 19 9.14 -4.30 3.39
N GLU A 20 8.50 -5.35 2.86
CA GLU A 20 8.63 -6.71 3.33
C GLU A 20 9.08 -7.64 2.21
N LEU A 21 10.07 -8.48 2.53
CA LEU A 21 10.59 -9.52 1.64
C LEU A 21 9.84 -10.82 1.93
N THR A 22 8.97 -11.22 1.03
CA THR A 22 8.17 -12.42 1.22
C THR A 22 8.38 -13.46 0.14
N GLY A 23 8.06 -14.72 0.45
CA GLY A 23 7.96 -15.80 -0.54
C GLY A 23 6.70 -15.65 -1.37
N LYS A 24 6.61 -16.44 -2.45
CA LYS A 24 5.46 -16.41 -3.38
C LYS A 24 4.13 -16.81 -2.73
N ASP A 25 4.19 -17.59 -1.66
CA ASP A 25 3.01 -18.22 -1.05
C ASP A 25 2.53 -17.46 0.20
N ILE A 26 3.09 -16.28 0.44
CA ILE A 26 2.68 -15.44 1.57
C ILE A 26 1.50 -14.57 1.15
N ASP A 27 0.47 -14.62 1.95
CA ASP A 27 -0.77 -13.86 1.77
C ASP A 27 -0.54 -12.36 2.00
N ASP A 28 -1.03 -11.54 1.08
CA ASP A 28 -0.85 -10.09 1.09
C ASP A 28 -1.41 -9.42 2.35
N GLY A 29 -2.57 -9.86 2.80
CA GLY A 29 -3.24 -9.32 4.00
C GLY A 29 -2.42 -9.54 5.27
N SER A 30 -1.69 -10.65 5.38
CA SER A 30 -0.84 -10.96 6.52
C SER A 30 0.36 -10.03 6.66
N GLN A 31 0.72 -9.30 5.59
CA GLN A 31 1.87 -8.39 5.58
C GLN A 31 1.52 -6.96 6.00
N VAL A 32 0.25 -6.65 6.20
CA VAL A 32 -0.18 -5.32 6.64
C VAL A 32 0.39 -4.97 8.00
N GLY A 33 0.35 -5.89 8.97
CA GLY A 33 0.94 -5.70 10.28
C GLY A 33 2.45 -5.39 10.22
N PRO A 34 3.28 -6.27 9.66
CA PRO A 34 4.72 -6.04 9.49
C PRO A 34 5.07 -4.74 8.76
N LEU A 35 4.30 -4.34 7.74
CA LEU A 35 4.51 -3.06 7.06
C LEU A 35 4.17 -1.87 7.96
N LEU A 36 3.05 -1.91 8.69
CA LEU A 36 2.67 -0.83 9.60
C LEU A 36 3.61 -0.70 10.80
N GLU A 37 4.24 -1.79 11.27
CA GLU A 37 5.24 -1.77 12.35
C GLU A 37 6.48 -0.95 11.99
N GLN A 38 6.81 -0.81 10.70
CA GLN A 38 7.93 -0.01 10.23
C GLN A 38 7.63 1.49 10.23
N ILE A 39 6.36 1.89 10.42
CA ILE A 39 5.92 3.27 10.33
C ILE A 39 5.73 3.84 11.73
N ALA A 40 6.68 4.66 12.18
CA ALA A 40 6.67 5.25 13.53
C ALA A 40 5.69 6.42 13.70
N ARG A 41 5.21 7.02 12.62
CA ARG A 41 4.29 8.17 12.63
C ARG A 41 2.82 7.72 12.53
N PRO A 42 1.85 8.53 12.96
CA PRO A 42 0.44 8.25 12.75
C PRO A 42 0.11 8.09 11.26
N VAL A 43 -0.71 7.10 10.94
CA VAL A 43 -1.22 6.86 9.60
C VAL A 43 -2.63 7.42 9.51
N ALA A 44 -2.85 8.36 8.59
CA ALA A 44 -4.16 8.96 8.36
C ALA A 44 -5.08 8.05 7.54
N SER A 45 -4.52 7.30 6.60
CA SER A 45 -5.26 6.35 5.78
C SER A 45 -4.39 5.17 5.33
N PHE A 46 -5.00 4.01 5.21
CA PHE A 46 -4.46 2.82 4.57
C PHE A 46 -5.25 2.56 3.29
N THR A 47 -4.57 2.53 2.15
CA THR A 47 -5.19 2.23 0.85
C THR A 47 -4.60 0.96 0.27
N GLY A 48 -5.45 0.00 -0.03
CA GLY A 48 -5.07 -1.28 -0.65
C GLY A 48 -6.02 -1.68 -1.77
N ASP A 49 -5.68 -2.73 -2.52
CA ASP A 49 -6.60 -3.29 -3.51
C ASP A 49 -7.60 -4.29 -2.87
N GLY A 50 -8.45 -4.91 -3.71
CA GLY A 50 -9.47 -5.85 -3.24
C GLY A 50 -8.92 -7.11 -2.58
N ALA A 51 -7.61 -7.42 -2.70
CA ALA A 51 -6.99 -8.52 -1.98
C ALA A 51 -6.98 -8.27 -0.47
N TYR A 52 -6.93 -6.99 -0.09
CA TYR A 52 -6.96 -6.52 1.31
C TYR A 52 -8.39 -6.35 1.88
N ASP A 53 -9.46 -6.68 1.14
CA ASP A 53 -10.85 -6.67 1.66
C ASP A 53 -11.10 -7.87 2.59
N ARG A 54 -10.56 -7.78 3.79
CA ARG A 54 -10.57 -8.82 4.83
C ARG A 54 -10.67 -8.21 6.21
N ASP A 55 -11.43 -8.83 7.10
CA ASP A 55 -11.66 -8.33 8.46
C ASP A 55 -10.38 -8.26 9.29
N ASP A 56 -9.42 -9.16 9.08
CA ASP A 56 -8.11 -9.13 9.74
C ASP A 56 -7.29 -7.90 9.34
N VAL A 57 -7.33 -7.47 8.06
CA VAL A 57 -6.69 -6.25 7.59
C VAL A 57 -7.30 -5.01 8.25
N TYR A 58 -8.62 -4.89 8.25
CA TYR A 58 -9.29 -3.79 8.94
C TYR A 58 -8.95 -3.73 10.42
N ARG A 59 -8.94 -4.88 11.09
CA ARG A 59 -8.57 -4.99 12.51
C ARG A 59 -7.12 -4.56 12.74
N GLU A 60 -6.19 -5.05 11.92
CA GLU A 60 -4.77 -4.76 12.02
C GLU A 60 -4.46 -3.27 11.89
N VAL A 61 -5.07 -2.61 10.91
CA VAL A 61 -4.96 -1.15 10.75
C VAL A 61 -5.56 -0.41 11.93
N CYS A 62 -6.78 -0.77 12.34
CA CYS A 62 -7.48 -0.07 13.42
C CYS A 62 -6.83 -0.26 14.79
N GLN A 63 -6.19 -1.40 15.06
CA GLN A 63 -5.45 -1.64 16.30
C GLN A 63 -4.22 -0.74 16.43
N ARG A 64 -3.49 -0.52 15.35
CA ARG A 64 -2.29 0.33 15.35
C ARG A 64 -2.61 1.81 15.16
N HIS A 65 -3.59 2.10 14.33
CA HIS A 65 -4.00 3.45 13.95
C HIS A 65 -5.53 3.58 14.01
N PRO A 66 -6.14 3.76 15.19
CA PRO A 66 -7.60 3.75 15.37
C PRO A 66 -8.33 4.75 14.48
N ASP A 67 -7.73 5.92 14.27
CA ASP A 67 -8.31 7.02 13.48
C ASP A 67 -8.07 6.88 11.96
N ALA A 68 -7.23 5.94 11.55
CA ALA A 68 -6.92 5.77 10.14
C ALA A 68 -8.16 5.36 9.32
N ALA A 69 -8.36 6.00 8.19
CA ALA A 69 -9.29 5.52 7.19
C ALA A 69 -8.73 4.24 6.52
N VAL A 70 -9.56 3.21 6.34
CA VAL A 70 -9.18 2.01 5.59
C VAL A 70 -9.90 2.05 4.26
N ILE A 71 -9.16 2.30 3.18
CA ILE A 71 -9.70 2.54 1.83
C ILE A 71 -9.37 1.33 0.97
N VAL A 72 -10.22 0.33 1.06
CA VAL A 72 -10.09 -0.94 0.31
C VAL A 72 -11.40 -1.21 -0.42
N PRO A 73 -11.37 -1.49 -1.73
CA PRO A 73 -12.59 -1.77 -2.48
C PRO A 73 -13.20 -3.11 -2.03
N PRO A 74 -14.43 -3.10 -1.50
CA PRO A 74 -15.12 -4.34 -1.17
C PRO A 74 -15.24 -5.26 -2.39
N ARG A 75 -15.03 -6.56 -2.17
CA ARG A 75 -15.18 -7.58 -3.23
C ARG A 75 -16.62 -7.56 -3.77
N SER A 76 -16.81 -8.05 -4.99
CA SER A 76 -18.14 -8.12 -5.61
C SER A 76 -19.13 -8.98 -4.82
N SER A 77 -18.63 -9.98 -4.08
CA SER A 77 -19.39 -10.87 -3.21
C SER A 77 -19.51 -10.37 -1.76
N ALA A 78 -19.00 -9.17 -1.46
CA ALA A 78 -19.04 -8.63 -0.12
C ALA A 78 -20.47 -8.34 0.32
N VAL A 79 -20.83 -8.79 1.53
CA VAL A 79 -22.10 -8.52 2.18
C VAL A 79 -21.89 -7.69 3.44
N PRO A 80 -22.87 -6.85 3.83
CA PRO A 80 -22.82 -6.13 5.09
C PRO A 80 -22.66 -7.07 6.29
N SER A 81 -22.03 -6.57 7.35
CA SER A 81 -21.92 -7.31 8.61
C SER A 81 -23.28 -7.45 9.30
N ALA A 82 -23.39 -8.37 10.23
CA ALA A 82 -24.60 -8.55 11.04
C ALA A 82 -24.96 -7.28 11.86
N THR A 83 -24.00 -6.40 12.10
CA THR A 83 -24.17 -5.16 12.85
C THR A 83 -24.27 -3.91 11.98
N ALA A 84 -24.38 -4.07 10.66
CA ALA A 84 -24.36 -2.94 9.72
C ALA A 84 -25.41 -1.87 9.99
N GLU A 85 -26.60 -2.25 10.50
CA GLU A 85 -27.69 -1.33 10.82
C GLU A 85 -27.52 -0.63 12.17
N THR A 86 -26.91 -1.28 13.16
CA THR A 86 -26.82 -0.79 14.54
C THR A 86 -25.45 -0.19 14.88
N ALA A 87 -24.38 -0.80 14.35
CA ALA A 87 -22.99 -0.38 14.56
C ALA A 87 -22.16 -0.65 13.31
N PRO A 88 -22.34 0.15 12.22
CA PRO A 88 -21.69 -0.11 10.96
C PRO A 88 -20.16 0.01 11.06
N THR A 89 -19.48 -1.00 10.56
CA THR A 89 -18.02 -1.02 10.44
C THR A 89 -17.53 -0.06 9.34
N LYS A 90 -16.22 0.18 9.26
CA LYS A 90 -15.65 0.96 8.14
C LYS A 90 -15.98 0.29 6.79
N ARG A 91 -15.97 -1.05 6.74
CA ARG A 91 -16.31 -1.84 5.55
C ARG A 91 -17.80 -1.70 5.17
N ASP A 92 -18.70 -1.73 6.14
CA ASP A 92 -20.15 -1.54 5.88
C ASP A 92 -20.43 -0.16 5.27
N ARG A 93 -19.75 0.88 5.74
CA ARG A 93 -19.87 2.23 5.17
C ARG A 93 -19.41 2.27 3.70
N HIS A 94 -18.38 1.51 3.33
CA HIS A 94 -17.97 1.38 1.93
C HIS A 94 -19.04 0.68 1.08
N LEU A 95 -19.65 -0.40 1.61
CA LEU A 95 -20.73 -1.11 0.91
C LEU A 95 -21.96 -0.21 0.73
N GLN A 96 -22.34 0.54 1.75
CA GLN A 96 -23.42 1.51 1.68
C GLN A 96 -23.12 2.58 0.62
N LEU A 97 -21.94 3.19 0.65
CA LEU A 97 -21.55 4.21 -0.32
C LEU A 97 -21.53 3.68 -1.77
N ILE A 98 -21.12 2.42 -1.96
CA ILE A 98 -21.21 1.76 -3.28
C ILE A 98 -22.65 1.54 -3.71
N ALA A 99 -23.53 1.15 -2.80
CA ALA A 99 -24.95 0.97 -3.10
C ALA A 99 -25.63 2.31 -3.49
N GLU A 100 -25.24 3.41 -2.83
CA GLU A 100 -25.81 4.75 -3.10
C GLU A 100 -25.25 5.41 -4.37
N ARG A 101 -23.95 5.27 -4.63
CA ARG A 101 -23.22 6.06 -5.66
C ARG A 101 -22.53 5.23 -6.75
N GLY A 102 -22.63 3.91 -6.64
CA GLY A 102 -21.88 2.99 -7.49
C GLY A 102 -20.37 2.98 -7.18
N ARG A 103 -19.65 2.01 -7.75
CA ARG A 103 -18.19 1.85 -7.53
C ARG A 103 -17.38 3.07 -7.95
N MET A 104 -17.72 3.70 -9.05
CA MET A 104 -17.04 4.91 -9.54
C MET A 104 -17.26 6.11 -8.58
N GLY A 105 -18.47 6.24 -8.04
CA GLY A 105 -18.79 7.26 -7.03
C GLY A 105 -18.01 7.02 -5.74
N TRP A 106 -17.92 5.76 -5.28
CA TRP A 106 -17.13 5.37 -4.13
C TRP A 106 -15.64 5.71 -4.34
N GLN A 107 -15.04 5.37 -5.48
CA GLN A 107 -13.63 5.67 -5.78
C GLN A 107 -13.30 7.16 -5.68
N ARG A 108 -14.18 8.02 -6.16
CA ARG A 108 -13.99 9.48 -6.11
C ARG A 108 -14.07 10.01 -4.69
N VAL A 109 -15.01 9.52 -3.88
CA VAL A 109 -15.27 10.03 -2.53
C VAL A 109 -14.27 9.46 -1.51
N SER A 110 -13.89 8.18 -1.67
CA SER A 110 -12.97 7.51 -0.73
C SER A 110 -11.50 7.91 -0.87
N GLY A 111 -11.11 8.54 -1.99
CA GLY A 111 -9.70 8.81 -2.28
C GLY A 111 -8.93 7.58 -2.82
N TYR A 112 -9.61 6.52 -3.22
CA TYR A 112 -8.99 5.28 -3.72
C TYR A 112 -8.01 5.48 -4.89
N ASN A 113 -8.15 6.55 -5.65
CA ASN A 113 -7.27 6.87 -6.79
C ASN A 113 -5.79 7.05 -6.40
N TRP A 114 -5.49 7.32 -5.13
CA TRP A 114 -4.12 7.38 -4.61
C TRP A 114 -3.36 6.06 -4.75
N ARG A 115 -4.06 4.94 -4.91
CA ARG A 115 -3.44 3.63 -5.18
C ARG A 115 -2.55 3.63 -6.43
N ALA A 116 -2.84 4.46 -7.42
CA ALA A 116 -2.03 4.59 -8.63
C ALA A 116 -0.58 4.98 -8.35
N LEU A 117 -0.30 5.67 -7.23
CA LEU A 117 1.06 6.01 -6.80
C LEU A 117 1.88 4.76 -6.47
N VAL A 118 1.30 3.80 -5.77
CA VAL A 118 1.99 2.53 -5.42
C VAL A 118 2.38 1.77 -6.68
N GLU A 119 1.50 1.71 -7.67
CA GLU A 119 1.79 1.06 -8.96
C GLU A 119 2.91 1.77 -9.71
N ALA A 120 2.92 3.11 -9.68
CA ALA A 120 3.98 3.91 -10.29
C ALA A 120 5.34 3.66 -9.61
N ASP A 121 5.37 3.54 -8.27
CA ASP A 121 6.59 3.30 -7.51
C ASP A 121 7.11 1.87 -7.67
N ILE A 122 6.23 0.87 -7.72
CA ILE A 122 6.62 -0.48 -8.11
C ILE A 122 7.24 -0.50 -9.52
N GLY A 123 6.65 0.23 -10.46
CA GLY A 123 7.18 0.39 -11.81
C GLY A 123 8.54 1.11 -11.82
N ARG A 124 8.70 2.13 -10.98
CA ARG A 124 9.97 2.85 -10.79
C ARG A 124 11.04 1.93 -10.21
N TYR A 125 10.73 1.17 -9.15
CA TYR A 125 11.63 0.18 -8.57
C TYR A 125 12.15 -0.79 -9.62
N LYS A 126 11.25 -1.44 -10.36
CA LYS A 126 11.61 -2.40 -11.41
C LYS A 126 12.49 -1.80 -12.50
N ARG A 127 12.22 -0.57 -12.91
CA ARG A 127 12.93 0.11 -13.99
C ARG A 127 14.33 0.56 -13.59
N VAL A 128 14.50 1.05 -12.34
CA VAL A 128 15.76 1.64 -11.87
C VAL A 128 16.65 0.59 -11.21
N ILE A 129 16.07 -0.28 -10.39
CA ILE A 129 16.81 -1.26 -9.58
C ILE A 129 16.86 -2.62 -10.29
N GLY A 130 15.76 -2.98 -10.97
CA GLY A 130 15.63 -4.25 -11.66
C GLY A 130 14.61 -5.20 -11.03
N ASP A 131 14.34 -6.28 -11.77
CA ASP A 131 13.28 -7.24 -11.41
C ASP A 131 13.71 -8.30 -10.40
N ALA A 132 15.00 -8.41 -10.11
CA ALA A 132 15.54 -9.51 -9.34
C ALA A 132 16.64 -9.06 -8.38
N LEU A 133 16.61 -9.60 -7.17
CA LEU A 133 17.68 -9.42 -6.20
C LEU A 133 18.93 -10.19 -6.62
N ARG A 134 20.09 -9.57 -6.49
CA ARG A 134 21.40 -10.17 -6.82
C ARG A 134 21.92 -11.02 -5.67
N SER A 135 21.62 -10.63 -4.46
CA SER A 135 22.03 -11.32 -3.24
C SER A 135 21.32 -12.66 -3.08
N ARG A 136 22.02 -13.65 -2.50
CA ARG A 136 21.51 -15.02 -2.37
C ARG A 136 21.00 -15.35 -0.97
N THR A 137 21.51 -14.67 0.06
CA THR A 137 21.10 -14.88 1.46
C THR A 137 20.05 -13.86 1.87
N GLU A 138 19.14 -14.26 2.76
CA GLU A 138 18.03 -13.43 3.20
C GLU A 138 18.48 -12.08 3.77
N GLY A 139 19.42 -12.06 4.70
CA GLY A 139 19.94 -10.83 5.29
C GLY A 139 20.56 -9.87 4.25
N ARG A 140 21.30 -10.42 3.26
CA ARG A 140 21.83 -9.59 2.18
C ARG A 140 20.75 -9.10 1.22
N GLN A 141 19.70 -9.89 0.99
CA GLN A 141 18.55 -9.46 0.20
C GLN A 141 17.80 -8.32 0.89
N MET A 142 17.61 -8.37 2.21
CA MET A 142 17.03 -7.27 2.97
C MET A 142 17.88 -6.00 2.87
N THR A 143 19.20 -6.11 3.02
CA THR A 143 20.11 -4.98 2.83
C THR A 143 20.04 -4.41 1.41
N GLU A 144 19.99 -5.25 0.39
CA GLU A 144 19.86 -4.84 -1.01
C GLU A 144 18.56 -4.07 -1.25
N VAL A 145 17.45 -4.53 -0.70
CA VAL A 145 16.15 -3.83 -0.77
C VAL A 145 16.21 -2.49 -0.04
N ALA A 146 16.78 -2.44 1.17
CA ALA A 146 16.91 -1.21 1.94
C ALA A 146 17.75 -0.16 1.19
N ILE A 147 18.88 -0.55 0.58
CA ILE A 147 19.70 0.34 -0.25
C ILE A 147 18.92 0.82 -1.48
N ALA A 148 18.20 -0.08 -2.14
CA ALA A 148 17.39 0.26 -3.30
C ALA A 148 16.31 1.29 -2.97
N ILE A 149 15.60 1.10 -1.85
CA ILE A 149 14.58 2.04 -1.37
C ILE A 149 15.21 3.39 -1.02
N ALA A 150 16.30 3.40 -0.25
CA ALA A 150 17.00 4.63 0.08
C ALA A 150 17.45 5.39 -1.17
N THR A 151 17.93 4.69 -2.19
CA THR A 151 18.31 5.28 -3.49
C THR A 151 17.11 5.89 -4.19
N LEU A 152 15.99 5.17 -4.27
CA LEU A 152 14.78 5.67 -4.93
C LEU A 152 14.19 6.88 -4.21
N ASN A 153 14.15 6.87 -2.88
CA ASN A 153 13.68 8.01 -2.09
C ASN A 153 14.61 9.20 -2.28
N ARG A 154 15.94 8.98 -2.27
CA ARG A 154 16.90 10.06 -2.55
C ARG A 154 16.74 10.65 -3.96
N MET A 155 16.48 9.82 -4.96
CA MET A 155 16.18 10.31 -6.31
C MET A 155 14.89 11.15 -6.36
N LEU A 156 13.90 10.81 -5.51
CA LEU A 156 12.67 11.58 -5.39
C LEU A 156 12.93 12.97 -4.78
N GLU A 157 13.72 13.05 -3.71
CA GLU A 157 14.13 14.29 -3.07
C GLU A 157 14.90 15.22 -4.02
N LEU A 158 15.77 14.65 -4.85
CA LEU A 158 16.58 15.42 -5.82
C LEU A 158 15.74 15.98 -6.99
N GLY A 159 14.51 15.49 -7.16
CA GLY A 159 13.63 15.89 -8.24
C GLY A 159 14.04 15.31 -9.61
N ARG A 160 13.37 15.82 -10.65
CA ARG A 160 13.71 15.46 -12.03
C ARG A 160 14.91 16.27 -12.50
N PRO A 161 15.87 15.66 -13.24
CA PRO A 161 16.97 16.43 -13.81
C PRO A 161 16.47 17.46 -14.82
N ASP A 162 16.94 18.68 -14.71
CA ASP A 162 16.73 19.71 -15.71
C ASP A 162 17.69 19.49 -16.87
N TYR A 163 17.15 19.20 -18.04
CA TYR A 163 17.96 19.03 -19.24
C TYR A 163 18.16 20.38 -19.92
N VAL A 164 19.38 20.88 -19.88
CA VAL A 164 19.80 22.06 -20.66
C VAL A 164 20.33 21.56 -22.01
N ARG A 165 19.70 21.97 -23.11
CA ARG A 165 20.21 21.72 -24.44
C ARG A 165 21.45 22.57 -24.63
N LEU A 166 22.62 21.96 -24.70
CA LEU A 166 23.84 22.66 -25.08
C LEU A 166 23.76 23.09 -26.55
N PRO A 167 24.22 24.30 -26.89
CA PRO A 167 24.21 24.83 -28.27
C PRO A 167 25.09 24.00 -29.19
#